data_725b2707a707ad65806f574bfad7d3d6
#
_entry.id   725b2707a707ad65806f574bfad7d3d6
#
_cell.length_a   1.000
_cell.length_b   1.000
_cell.length_c   1.000
_cell.angle_alpha   90.00
_cell.angle_beta   90.00
_cell.angle_gamma   90.00
#
_symmetry.space_group_name_H-M   'P 1'
#
loop_
_entity.id
_entity.type
_entity.pdbx_description
1 polymer ?
#
loop_
_entity_poly.entity_id
_entity_poly.type
_entity_poly.pdbx_seq_one_letter_code
_entity_poly.pdbx_strand_id
1 'polypeptide(L)'
;MRHAATKAIKERLRQAGFACLFITATVCGVVLAGLSSVTTSSAASPWDGSYFPNSPVVTHDGRTLNFYDDLIKDKIVVINFIYTSCANICPLTTARLAEVKDRLGDRVGRDIFFYSITLDPVMDGPELLAKYAETYKAGPGWLFLTGKPDDIDLIRHKLGERSRSLSEHRNDVMLGNDRTGEWGRDSAFSDIDQLVATIRNMDPKWRDQVHTIASSASSAKATVISGTPGQALFIKACAACHTIGQGALVGPDLAGALERRERDWLKHFLMAPDEMRAAKDPIAVALDEKYPGVSMPNLGLSTVDVEDLLAYLAAKSARVAPQSGPQDHASSSATATAR
;
A
#
# COMPACT_ATOMS: atom_id res chain seq x y z
N MET A 1 -50.41 36.46 76.43
CA MET A 1 -50.42 36.54 74.98
C MET A 1 -49.10 36.20 74.24
N ARG A 2 -47.95 36.06 75.00
CA ARG A 2 -46.65 35.78 74.32
C ARG A 2 -46.38 34.29 74.06
N HIS A 3 -47.02 33.33 74.76
CA HIS A 3 -46.79 31.89 74.63
C HIS A 3 -47.49 31.24 73.41
N ALA A 4 -48.62 31.80 72.91
CA ALA A 4 -49.36 31.24 71.77
C ALA A 4 -48.66 31.50 70.43
N ALA A 5 -47.98 32.64 70.30
CA ALA A 5 -47.28 33.03 69.08
C ALA A 5 -46.06 32.15 68.81
N THR A 6 -45.33 31.74 69.86
CA THR A 6 -44.10 30.96 69.74
C THR A 6 -44.38 29.49 69.31
N LYS A 7 -45.54 28.95 69.71
CA LYS A 7 -45.95 27.58 69.34
C LYS A 7 -46.34 27.48 67.85
N ALA A 8 -47.06 28.48 67.35
CA ALA A 8 -47.47 28.57 65.95
C ALA A 8 -46.25 28.72 64.94
N ILE A 9 -45.21 29.46 65.35
CA ILE A 9 -44.01 29.65 64.57
C ILE A 9 -43.19 28.35 64.51
N LYS A 10 -43.09 27.58 65.58
CA LYS A 10 -42.36 26.30 65.62
C LYS A 10 -43.06 25.22 64.77
N GLU A 11 -44.38 25.22 64.73
CA GLU A 11 -45.15 24.28 63.90
C GLU A 11 -45.00 24.59 62.40
N ARG A 12 -45.05 25.88 62.02
CA ARG A 12 -44.81 26.27 60.61
C ARG A 12 -43.41 25.97 60.13
N LEU A 13 -42.41 26.13 60.97
CA LEU A 13 -41.00 25.77 60.63
C LEU A 13 -40.79 24.26 60.49
N ARG A 14 -41.52 23.46 61.25
CA ARG A 14 -41.49 22.00 61.16
C ARG A 14 -42.16 21.47 59.86
N GLN A 15 -43.27 22.09 59.43
CA GLN A 15 -43.96 21.76 58.17
C GLN A 15 -43.15 22.21 56.95
N ALA A 16 -42.48 23.37 57.02
CA ALA A 16 -41.59 23.84 55.96
C ALA A 16 -40.33 22.96 55.76
N GLY A 17 -39.79 22.42 56.89
CA GLY A 17 -38.62 21.51 56.84
C GLY A 17 -38.95 20.15 56.18
N PHE A 18 -40.16 19.62 56.36
CA PHE A 18 -40.56 18.36 55.76
C PHE A 18 -40.87 18.53 54.25
N ALA A 19 -41.41 19.68 53.82
CA ALA A 19 -41.66 19.92 52.41
C ALA A 19 -40.35 20.10 51.57
N CYS A 20 -39.30 20.70 52.14
CA CYS A 20 -38.01 20.81 51.51
C CYS A 20 -37.28 19.45 51.34
N LEU A 21 -37.45 18.52 52.30
CA LEU A 21 -36.76 17.21 52.24
C LEU A 21 -37.37 16.32 51.13
N PHE A 22 -38.66 16.39 50.88
CA PHE A 22 -39.32 15.62 49.79
C PHE A 22 -39.04 16.17 48.41
N ILE A 23 -38.91 17.50 48.26
CA ILE A 23 -38.60 18.12 46.96
C ILE A 23 -37.15 17.82 46.56
N THR A 24 -36.19 17.79 47.47
CA THR A 24 -34.79 17.45 47.13
C THR A 24 -34.61 15.96 46.79
N ALA A 25 -35.35 15.05 47.42
CA ALA A 25 -35.30 13.63 47.09
C ALA A 25 -35.89 13.32 45.69
N THR A 26 -36.95 14.03 45.31
CA THR A 26 -37.64 13.84 44.01
C THR A 26 -36.82 14.45 42.84
N VAL A 27 -36.11 15.59 43.04
CA VAL A 27 -35.25 16.20 42.03
C VAL A 27 -33.94 15.37 41.81
N CYS A 28 -33.38 14.82 42.89
CA CYS A 28 -32.22 13.93 42.77
C CYS A 28 -32.54 12.60 42.05
N GLY A 29 -33.75 12.06 42.26
CA GLY A 29 -34.21 10.84 41.60
C GLY A 29 -34.45 11.02 40.08
N VAL A 30 -34.95 12.19 39.66
CA VAL A 30 -35.21 12.51 38.27
C VAL A 30 -33.88 12.80 37.50
N VAL A 31 -32.86 13.37 38.16
CA VAL A 31 -31.56 13.63 37.55
C VAL A 31 -30.75 12.33 37.37
N LEU A 32 -30.92 11.32 38.22
CA LEU A 32 -30.27 10.02 38.04
C LEU A 32 -30.96 9.12 36.99
N ALA A 33 -32.22 9.30 36.73
CA ALA A 33 -32.92 8.55 35.67
C ALA A 33 -32.71 9.11 34.27
N GLY A 34 -32.12 10.29 34.15
CA GLY A 34 -31.84 10.99 32.87
C GLY A 34 -30.45 10.65 32.24
N LEU A 35 -29.64 9.79 32.85
CA LEU A 35 -28.48 9.18 32.22
C LEU A 35 -28.94 8.05 31.29
N SER A 36 -29.81 8.37 30.34
CA SER A 36 -30.03 7.52 29.18
C SER A 36 -28.69 7.32 28.52
N SER A 37 -28.23 6.08 28.51
CA SER A 37 -27.09 5.64 27.71
C SER A 37 -27.30 6.18 26.31
N VAL A 38 -26.55 7.20 25.92
CA VAL A 38 -26.40 7.58 24.54
C VAL A 38 -25.69 6.39 23.90
N THR A 39 -26.48 5.39 23.50
CA THR A 39 -26.01 4.40 22.53
C THR A 39 -25.69 5.22 21.30
N THR A 40 -24.43 5.54 21.11
CA THR A 40 -23.92 5.96 19.81
C THR A 40 -24.26 4.81 18.87
N SER A 41 -25.42 4.92 18.20
CA SER A 41 -25.70 4.12 17.03
C SER A 41 -24.60 4.49 16.05
N SER A 42 -23.57 3.65 15.96
CA SER A 42 -22.66 3.69 14.83
C SER A 42 -23.56 3.56 13.61
N ALA A 43 -23.71 4.63 12.84
CA ALA A 43 -24.42 4.57 11.58
C ALA A 43 -23.80 3.40 10.82
N ALA A 44 -24.62 2.41 10.46
CA ALA A 44 -24.16 1.27 9.68
C ALA A 44 -23.47 1.83 8.45
N SER A 45 -22.25 1.35 8.19
CA SER A 45 -21.52 1.76 6.99
C SER A 45 -22.39 1.49 5.76
N PRO A 46 -22.48 2.42 4.79
CA PRO A 46 -23.13 2.13 3.52
C PRO A 46 -22.38 1.07 2.69
N TRP A 47 -21.21 0.66 3.15
CA TRP A 47 -20.30 -0.28 2.50
C TRP A 47 -20.27 -1.60 3.29
N ASP A 48 -21.31 -2.40 3.19
CA ASP A 48 -21.45 -3.70 3.86
C ASP A 48 -21.85 -4.79 2.86
N GLY A 49 -22.21 -5.96 3.36
CA GLY A 49 -22.65 -7.08 2.54
C GLY A 49 -23.89 -6.83 1.67
N SER A 50 -24.65 -5.76 1.91
CA SER A 50 -25.75 -5.36 1.04
C SER A 50 -25.25 -4.53 -0.16
N TYR A 51 -24.09 -3.91 -0.05
CA TYR A 51 -23.51 -3.10 -1.12
C TYR A 51 -22.65 -3.94 -2.08
N PHE A 52 -21.80 -4.82 -1.54
CA PHE A 52 -20.87 -5.62 -2.36
C PHE A 52 -21.57 -6.85 -2.93
N PRO A 53 -21.29 -7.20 -4.19
CA PRO A 53 -21.80 -8.46 -4.75
C PRO A 53 -21.09 -9.65 -4.07
N ASN A 54 -21.82 -10.72 -3.87
CA ASN A 54 -21.26 -11.98 -3.39
C ASN A 54 -21.08 -12.98 -4.54
N SER A 55 -20.66 -12.46 -5.71
CA SER A 55 -20.43 -13.23 -6.91
C SER A 55 -19.27 -14.22 -6.75
N PRO A 56 -19.32 -15.40 -7.35
CA PRO A 56 -18.20 -16.33 -7.36
C PRO A 56 -17.05 -15.79 -8.20
N VAL A 57 -15.85 -15.88 -7.65
CA VAL A 57 -14.59 -15.57 -8.31
C VAL A 57 -13.66 -16.76 -8.24
N VAL A 58 -12.72 -16.86 -9.19
CA VAL A 58 -11.71 -17.92 -9.23
C VAL A 58 -10.36 -17.30 -8.94
N THR A 59 -9.63 -17.87 -7.99
CA THR A 59 -8.29 -17.44 -7.63
C THR A 59 -7.24 -18.01 -8.58
N HIS A 60 -6.07 -17.40 -8.64
CA HIS A 60 -4.95 -17.89 -9.45
C HIS A 60 -4.48 -19.31 -9.07
N ASP A 61 -4.78 -19.78 -7.85
CA ASP A 61 -4.52 -21.15 -7.41
C ASP A 61 -5.72 -22.09 -7.62
N GLY A 62 -6.73 -21.66 -8.39
CA GLY A 62 -7.85 -22.48 -8.88
C GLY A 62 -9.02 -22.68 -7.92
N ARG A 63 -9.03 -22.00 -6.76
CA ARG A 63 -10.17 -22.05 -5.82
C ARG A 63 -11.30 -21.15 -6.26
N THR A 64 -12.53 -21.59 -6.07
CA THR A 64 -13.71 -20.72 -6.22
C THR A 64 -14.12 -20.18 -4.87
N LEU A 65 -14.23 -18.85 -4.76
CA LEU A 65 -14.58 -18.13 -3.55
C LEU A 65 -15.72 -17.14 -3.83
N ASN A 66 -16.53 -16.85 -2.82
CA ASN A 66 -17.54 -15.81 -2.89
C ASN A 66 -16.91 -14.45 -2.56
N PHE A 67 -17.09 -13.45 -3.42
CA PHE A 67 -16.34 -12.20 -3.32
C PHE A 67 -16.53 -11.50 -1.97
N TYR A 68 -17.77 -11.34 -1.49
CA TYR A 68 -17.98 -10.69 -0.20
C TYR A 68 -17.65 -11.62 0.97
N ASP A 69 -18.30 -12.79 1.05
CA ASP A 69 -18.22 -13.63 2.24
C ASP A 69 -16.79 -14.14 2.52
N ASP A 70 -16.05 -14.52 1.46
CA ASP A 70 -14.73 -15.13 1.62
C ASP A 70 -13.58 -14.12 1.54
N LEU A 71 -13.75 -13.00 0.82
CA LEU A 71 -12.64 -12.09 0.53
C LEU A 71 -12.74 -10.73 1.23
N ILE A 72 -13.95 -10.21 1.48
CA ILE A 72 -14.15 -8.86 2.03
C ILE A 72 -14.53 -8.90 3.50
N LYS A 73 -15.48 -9.73 3.84
CA LYS A 73 -16.11 -9.77 5.16
C LYS A 73 -15.09 -9.90 6.27
N ASP A 74 -15.19 -8.99 7.24
CA ASP A 74 -14.33 -8.92 8.44
C ASP A 74 -12.83 -8.74 8.16
N LYS A 75 -12.44 -8.22 6.98
CA LYS A 75 -11.03 -8.05 6.59
C LYS A 75 -10.66 -6.60 6.32
N ILE A 76 -9.35 -6.34 6.41
CA ILE A 76 -8.73 -5.16 5.82
C ILE A 76 -8.22 -5.59 4.44
N VAL A 77 -8.62 -4.89 3.40
CA VAL A 77 -8.32 -5.28 2.03
C VAL A 77 -7.65 -4.15 1.25
N VAL A 78 -6.74 -4.57 0.38
CA VAL A 78 -6.06 -3.73 -0.60
C VAL A 78 -6.38 -4.32 -1.98
N ILE A 79 -7.16 -3.59 -2.78
CA ILE A 79 -7.68 -4.10 -4.05
C ILE A 79 -7.19 -3.22 -5.18
N ASN A 80 -6.64 -3.82 -6.23
CA ASN A 80 -6.34 -3.15 -7.49
C ASN A 80 -6.87 -3.96 -8.67
N PHE A 81 -6.96 -3.29 -9.81
CA PHE A 81 -7.35 -3.92 -11.07
C PHE A 81 -6.15 -4.06 -11.98
N ILE A 82 -6.09 -5.17 -12.69
CA ILE A 82 -5.01 -5.49 -13.64
C ILE A 82 -5.59 -6.12 -14.90
N TYR A 83 -4.76 -6.27 -15.92
CA TYR A 83 -4.88 -7.28 -16.97
C TYR A 83 -3.48 -7.69 -17.40
N THR A 84 -3.28 -8.99 -17.66
CA THR A 84 -1.91 -9.53 -17.80
C THR A 84 -1.21 -9.07 -19.09
N SER A 85 -1.98 -8.71 -20.12
CA SER A 85 -1.46 -8.17 -21.38
C SER A 85 -1.09 -6.68 -21.31
N CYS A 86 -1.24 -6.03 -20.15
CA CYS A 86 -0.82 -4.64 -19.94
C CYS A 86 0.70 -4.52 -19.95
N ALA A 87 1.26 -3.90 -20.99
CA ALA A 87 2.71 -3.75 -21.13
C ALA A 87 3.31 -2.59 -20.29
N ASN A 88 2.49 -1.69 -19.77
CA ASN A 88 2.98 -0.42 -19.23
C ASN A 88 2.78 -0.30 -17.71
N ILE A 89 1.54 -0.04 -17.29
CA ILE A 89 1.29 0.45 -15.95
C ILE A 89 1.02 -0.65 -14.92
N CYS A 90 0.36 -1.76 -15.32
CA CYS A 90 0.05 -2.86 -14.41
C CYS A 90 1.32 -3.53 -13.83
N PRO A 91 2.39 -3.78 -14.63
CA PRO A 91 3.66 -4.26 -14.11
C PRO A 91 4.22 -3.38 -13.01
N LEU A 92 4.25 -2.07 -13.23
CA LEU A 92 4.78 -1.11 -12.25
C LEU A 92 3.89 -1.02 -11.00
N THR A 93 2.58 -0.96 -11.17
CA THR A 93 1.62 -0.98 -10.05
C THR A 93 1.80 -2.23 -9.20
N THR A 94 1.88 -3.41 -9.84
CA THR A 94 2.02 -4.68 -9.12
C THR A 94 3.35 -4.77 -8.39
N ALA A 95 4.45 -4.34 -9.01
CA ALA A 95 5.76 -4.31 -8.37
C ALA A 95 5.79 -3.38 -7.13
N ARG A 96 5.16 -2.21 -7.22
CA ARG A 96 5.04 -1.29 -6.09
C ARG A 96 4.18 -1.86 -4.95
N LEU A 97 3.09 -2.54 -5.29
CA LEU A 97 2.27 -3.23 -4.28
C LEU A 97 3.01 -4.41 -3.64
N ALA A 98 3.92 -5.08 -4.35
CA ALA A 98 4.81 -6.09 -3.77
C ALA A 98 5.73 -5.46 -2.71
N GLU A 99 6.32 -4.29 -2.99
CA GLU A 99 7.13 -3.56 -1.99
C GLU A 99 6.29 -3.11 -0.79
N VAL A 100 5.07 -2.61 -1.01
CA VAL A 100 4.12 -2.25 0.07
C VAL A 100 3.81 -3.47 0.93
N LYS A 101 3.53 -4.61 0.31
CA LYS A 101 3.28 -5.89 0.98
C LYS A 101 4.46 -6.29 1.88
N ASP A 102 5.69 -6.23 1.35
CA ASP A 102 6.89 -6.58 2.10
C ASP A 102 7.10 -5.68 3.33
N ARG A 103 6.80 -4.38 3.22
CA ARG A 103 6.85 -3.44 4.35
C ARG A 103 5.73 -3.63 5.38
N LEU A 104 4.59 -4.19 4.97
CA LEU A 104 3.52 -4.58 5.88
C LEU A 104 3.83 -5.87 6.64
N GLY A 105 4.73 -6.71 6.09
CA GLY A 105 5.26 -7.92 6.72
C GLY A 105 4.17 -8.95 7.07
N ASP A 106 4.31 -9.58 8.23
CA ASP A 106 3.47 -10.68 8.70
C ASP A 106 1.98 -10.34 8.90
N ARG A 107 1.60 -9.09 8.71
CA ARG A 107 0.19 -8.69 8.73
C ARG A 107 -0.54 -9.11 7.47
N VAL A 108 0.19 -9.24 6.36
CA VAL A 108 -0.41 -9.68 5.09
C VAL A 108 -0.69 -11.17 5.13
N GLY A 109 -1.92 -11.55 4.82
CA GLY A 109 -2.42 -12.91 4.95
C GLY A 109 -3.00 -13.26 6.33
N ARG A 110 -2.87 -12.35 7.32
CA ARG A 110 -3.46 -12.49 8.65
C ARG A 110 -4.54 -11.43 8.92
N ASP A 111 -4.18 -10.17 8.81
CA ASP A 111 -5.06 -9.03 9.09
C ASP A 111 -5.38 -8.23 7.83
N ILE A 112 -4.46 -8.19 6.89
CA ILE A 112 -4.52 -7.41 5.64
C ILE A 112 -4.42 -8.39 4.47
N PHE A 113 -5.29 -8.23 3.47
CA PHE A 113 -5.35 -9.09 2.31
C PHE A 113 -5.28 -8.27 1.03
N PHE A 114 -4.49 -8.73 0.07
CA PHE A 114 -4.33 -8.10 -1.23
C PHE A 114 -5.11 -8.87 -2.28
N TYR A 115 -5.84 -8.16 -3.13
CA TYR A 115 -6.59 -8.74 -4.24
C TYR A 115 -6.33 -7.94 -5.52
N SER A 116 -5.76 -8.61 -6.52
CA SER A 116 -5.64 -8.08 -7.87
C SER A 116 -6.72 -8.72 -8.74
N ILE A 117 -7.67 -7.94 -9.21
CA ILE A 117 -8.83 -8.43 -9.98
C ILE A 117 -8.59 -8.14 -11.45
N THR A 118 -8.71 -9.17 -12.30
CA THR A 118 -8.54 -8.94 -13.73
C THR A 118 -9.70 -8.14 -14.33
N LEU A 119 -9.36 -7.27 -15.27
CA LEU A 119 -10.32 -6.57 -16.15
C LEU A 119 -10.56 -7.32 -17.47
N ASP A 120 -9.79 -8.37 -17.73
CA ASP A 120 -9.91 -9.22 -18.92
C ASP A 120 -10.09 -10.69 -18.56
N PRO A 121 -11.22 -11.06 -17.91
CA PRO A 121 -11.43 -12.43 -17.43
C PRO A 121 -11.56 -13.45 -18.55
N VAL A 122 -11.71 -13.03 -19.80
CA VAL A 122 -11.74 -13.92 -20.96
C VAL A 122 -10.34 -14.41 -21.29
N MET A 123 -9.34 -13.54 -21.21
CA MET A 123 -7.94 -13.87 -21.49
C MET A 123 -7.18 -14.32 -20.27
N ASP A 124 -7.45 -13.72 -19.12
CA ASP A 124 -6.71 -13.90 -17.87
C ASP A 124 -7.29 -15.08 -17.05
N GLY A 125 -7.04 -16.30 -17.51
CA GLY A 125 -7.37 -17.50 -16.73
C GLY A 125 -6.45 -17.69 -15.50
N PRO A 126 -6.81 -18.63 -14.60
CA PRO A 126 -6.06 -18.90 -13.37
C PRO A 126 -4.57 -19.17 -13.61
N GLU A 127 -4.23 -19.96 -14.62
CA GLU A 127 -2.83 -20.29 -14.93
C GLU A 127 -1.99 -19.07 -15.33
N LEU A 128 -2.57 -18.16 -16.11
CA LEU A 128 -1.87 -16.93 -16.52
C LEU A 128 -1.70 -15.99 -15.33
N LEU A 129 -2.73 -15.86 -14.50
CA LEU A 129 -2.68 -15.11 -13.26
C LEU A 129 -1.69 -15.72 -12.25
N ALA A 130 -1.53 -17.04 -12.20
CA ALA A 130 -0.53 -17.70 -11.35
C ALA A 130 0.90 -17.33 -11.77
N LYS A 131 1.20 -17.37 -13.07
CA LYS A 131 2.49 -16.94 -13.61
C LYS A 131 2.77 -15.46 -13.32
N TYR A 132 1.74 -14.62 -13.46
CA TYR A 132 1.83 -13.21 -13.14
C TYR A 132 2.12 -13.00 -11.65
N ALA A 133 1.39 -13.68 -10.75
CA ALA A 133 1.61 -13.62 -9.31
C ALA A 133 3.03 -14.08 -8.90
N GLU A 134 3.54 -15.14 -9.53
CA GLU A 134 4.90 -15.65 -9.31
C GLU A 134 5.96 -14.62 -9.73
N THR A 135 5.79 -14.01 -10.90
CA THR A 135 6.69 -12.98 -11.42
C THR A 135 6.92 -11.85 -10.44
N TYR A 136 5.86 -11.41 -9.75
CA TYR A 136 5.92 -10.33 -8.77
C TYR A 136 6.10 -10.81 -7.33
N LYS A 137 6.37 -12.10 -7.12
CA LYS A 137 6.57 -12.70 -5.79
C LYS A 137 5.43 -12.36 -4.82
N ALA A 138 4.19 -12.41 -5.34
CA ALA A 138 3.01 -12.03 -4.58
C ALA A 138 2.89 -12.79 -3.25
N GLY A 139 3.09 -14.11 -3.27
CA GLY A 139 3.14 -14.94 -2.07
C GLY A 139 1.84 -14.96 -1.25
N PRO A 140 1.88 -15.51 -0.04
CA PRO A 140 0.68 -15.64 0.80
C PRO A 140 0.02 -14.30 1.12
N GLY A 141 -1.31 -14.29 1.20
CA GLY A 141 -2.10 -13.10 1.52
C GLY A 141 -2.38 -12.18 0.34
N TRP A 142 -1.89 -12.50 -0.86
CA TRP A 142 -2.20 -11.80 -2.10
C TRP A 142 -2.79 -12.74 -3.13
N LEU A 143 -4.06 -12.54 -3.48
CA LEU A 143 -4.76 -13.35 -4.46
C LEU A 143 -4.99 -12.55 -5.75
N PHE A 144 -4.81 -13.23 -6.87
CA PHE A 144 -5.19 -12.73 -8.18
C PHE A 144 -6.48 -13.42 -8.59
N LEU A 145 -7.46 -12.64 -9.00
CA LEU A 145 -8.85 -13.07 -9.15
C LEU A 145 -9.32 -12.90 -10.59
N THR A 146 -10.00 -13.93 -11.07
CA THR A 146 -10.76 -13.95 -12.32
C THR A 146 -12.15 -14.53 -12.07
N GLY A 147 -12.96 -14.69 -13.09
CA GLY A 147 -14.31 -15.26 -12.97
C GLY A 147 -15.10 -15.12 -14.26
N LYS A 148 -16.41 -15.26 -14.16
CA LYS A 148 -17.28 -14.96 -15.31
C LYS A 148 -17.25 -13.46 -15.60
N PRO A 149 -17.25 -13.03 -16.87
CA PRO A 149 -17.22 -11.60 -17.23
C PRO A 149 -18.27 -10.76 -16.51
N ASP A 150 -19.51 -11.22 -16.44
CA ASP A 150 -20.62 -10.50 -15.78
C ASP A 150 -20.39 -10.34 -14.27
N ASP A 151 -19.82 -11.35 -13.61
CA ASP A 151 -19.49 -11.32 -12.18
C ASP A 151 -18.35 -10.33 -11.91
N ILE A 152 -17.30 -10.36 -12.72
CA ILE A 152 -16.18 -9.42 -12.63
C ILE A 152 -16.65 -7.99 -12.92
N ASP A 153 -17.50 -7.79 -13.93
CA ASP A 153 -18.07 -6.49 -14.26
C ASP A 153 -18.91 -5.93 -13.10
N LEU A 154 -19.71 -6.75 -12.46
CA LEU A 154 -20.50 -6.34 -11.29
C LEU A 154 -19.57 -5.90 -10.14
N ILE A 155 -18.53 -6.69 -9.85
CA ILE A 155 -17.55 -6.40 -8.79
C ILE A 155 -16.81 -5.11 -9.10
N ARG A 156 -16.22 -4.95 -10.30
CA ARG A 156 -15.44 -3.76 -10.64
C ARG A 156 -16.30 -2.48 -10.60
N HIS A 157 -17.55 -2.53 -11.07
CA HIS A 157 -18.46 -1.40 -11.01
C HIS A 157 -18.78 -0.98 -9.57
N LYS A 158 -19.01 -1.94 -8.68
CA LYS A 158 -19.24 -1.67 -7.26
C LYS A 158 -18.01 -1.09 -6.56
N LEU A 159 -16.83 -1.54 -6.95
CA LEU A 159 -15.57 -0.96 -6.51
C LEU A 159 -15.22 0.36 -7.24
N GLY A 160 -16.07 0.82 -8.15
CA GLY A 160 -15.95 2.11 -8.83
C GLY A 160 -14.94 2.13 -9.97
N GLU A 161 -14.47 0.97 -10.43
CA GLU A 161 -13.76 0.84 -11.68
C GLU A 161 -14.78 0.80 -12.84
N ARG A 162 -14.82 1.88 -13.63
CA ARG A 162 -15.83 2.11 -14.65
C ARG A 162 -15.25 2.43 -16.02
N SER A 163 -14.00 2.08 -16.24
CA SER A 163 -13.34 2.23 -17.54
C SER A 163 -14.13 1.50 -18.64
N ARG A 164 -14.19 2.09 -19.81
CA ARG A 164 -14.89 1.52 -20.97
C ARG A 164 -13.99 0.62 -21.79
N SER A 165 -12.69 0.78 -21.64
CA SER A 165 -11.66 -0.03 -22.29
C SER A 165 -10.53 -0.33 -21.34
N LEU A 166 -9.76 -1.37 -21.63
CA LEU A 166 -8.59 -1.75 -20.81
C LEU A 166 -7.55 -0.64 -20.75
N SER A 167 -7.41 0.16 -21.81
CA SER A 167 -6.44 1.27 -21.85
C SER A 167 -6.81 2.48 -20.98
N GLU A 168 -8.09 2.60 -20.59
CA GLU A 168 -8.60 3.71 -19.76
C GLU A 168 -8.69 3.35 -18.29
N HIS A 169 -8.30 2.12 -17.90
CA HIS A 169 -8.44 1.70 -16.52
C HIS A 169 -7.60 2.55 -15.57
N ARG A 170 -8.11 2.75 -14.37
CA ARG A 170 -7.48 3.58 -13.35
C ARG A 170 -6.48 2.76 -12.55
N ASN A 171 -5.37 3.40 -12.19
CA ASN A 171 -4.32 2.81 -11.37
C ASN A 171 -4.55 3.09 -9.87
N ASP A 172 -5.80 3.19 -9.48
CA ASP A 172 -6.17 3.40 -8.09
C ASP A 172 -6.05 2.08 -7.31
N VAL A 173 -5.70 2.21 -6.05
CA VAL A 173 -5.76 1.14 -5.06
C VAL A 173 -6.93 1.43 -4.14
N MET A 174 -7.88 0.50 -4.08
CA MET A 174 -8.97 0.55 -3.11
C MET A 174 -8.49 0.00 -1.78
N LEU A 175 -8.72 0.75 -0.73
CA LEU A 175 -8.41 0.37 0.64
C LEU A 175 -9.72 0.25 1.41
N GLY A 176 -9.92 -0.86 2.11
CA GLY A 176 -11.15 -1.06 2.87
C GLY A 176 -10.92 -1.80 4.17
N ASN A 177 -11.71 -1.46 5.18
CA ASN A 177 -11.86 -2.25 6.40
C ASN A 177 -13.35 -2.52 6.59
N ASP A 178 -13.78 -3.73 6.30
CA ASP A 178 -15.19 -4.12 6.39
C ASP A 178 -15.73 -4.01 7.81
N ARG A 179 -14.92 -4.30 8.84
CA ARG A 179 -15.34 -4.22 10.26
C ARG A 179 -15.70 -2.80 10.69
N THR A 180 -15.00 -1.80 10.14
CA THR A 180 -15.25 -0.39 10.48
C THR A 180 -16.12 0.31 9.46
N GLY A 181 -16.29 -0.31 8.27
CA GLY A 181 -16.95 0.30 7.14
C GLY A 181 -16.18 1.47 6.53
N GLU A 182 -14.91 1.59 6.83
CA GLU A 182 -14.03 2.61 6.28
C GLU A 182 -13.49 2.16 4.93
N TRP A 183 -13.76 2.94 3.88
CA TRP A 183 -13.30 2.68 2.53
C TRP A 183 -12.71 3.94 1.93
N GLY A 184 -11.64 3.77 1.17
CA GLY A 184 -10.94 4.87 0.51
C GLY A 184 -10.23 4.42 -0.75
N ARG A 185 -9.61 5.38 -1.40
CA ARG A 185 -8.75 5.17 -2.57
C ARG A 185 -7.44 5.87 -2.35
N ASP A 186 -6.38 5.27 -2.85
CA ASP A 186 -5.07 5.88 -2.93
C ASP A 186 -4.48 5.56 -4.30
N SER A 187 -3.40 6.21 -4.65
CA SER A 187 -2.66 5.91 -5.86
C SER A 187 -1.57 4.88 -5.56
N ALA A 188 -1.43 3.87 -6.40
CA ALA A 188 -0.27 2.98 -6.34
C ALA A 188 1.06 3.73 -6.53
N PHE A 189 1.02 4.97 -7.02
CA PHE A 189 2.16 5.86 -7.23
C PHE A 189 2.39 6.88 -6.12
N SER A 190 1.59 6.85 -5.04
CA SER A 190 1.87 7.59 -3.81
C SER A 190 3.22 7.18 -3.24
N ASP A 191 3.78 7.98 -2.35
CA ASP A 191 4.95 7.57 -1.57
C ASP A 191 4.66 6.24 -0.87
N ILE A 192 5.60 5.29 -0.96
CA ILE A 192 5.38 3.92 -0.45
C ILE A 192 5.19 3.92 1.06
N ASP A 193 5.96 4.72 1.81
CA ASP A 193 5.81 4.81 3.27
C ASP A 193 4.46 5.41 3.64
N GLN A 194 3.99 6.40 2.86
CA GLN A 194 2.67 6.97 3.04
C GLN A 194 1.57 5.95 2.74
N LEU A 195 1.66 5.20 1.66
CA LEU A 195 0.68 4.16 1.32
C LEU A 195 0.64 3.05 2.39
N VAL A 196 1.81 2.61 2.86
CA VAL A 196 1.93 1.65 3.99
C VAL A 196 1.27 2.22 5.25
N ALA A 197 1.51 3.49 5.58
CA ALA A 197 0.89 4.15 6.73
C ALA A 197 -0.63 4.24 6.57
N THR A 198 -1.13 4.58 5.37
CA THR A 198 -2.57 4.63 5.07
C THR A 198 -3.22 3.27 5.28
N ILE A 199 -2.61 2.19 4.77
CA ILE A 199 -3.12 0.82 4.94
C ILE A 199 -3.12 0.40 6.42
N ARG A 200 -2.05 0.69 7.15
CA ARG A 200 -1.96 0.41 8.59
C ARG A 200 -3.02 1.14 9.38
N ASN A 201 -3.31 2.39 9.02
CA ASN A 201 -4.29 3.24 9.67
C ASN A 201 -5.76 2.79 9.43
N MET A 202 -6.00 1.87 8.48
CA MET A 202 -7.29 1.20 8.36
C MET A 202 -7.61 0.33 9.61
N ASP A 203 -6.60 -0.10 10.36
CA ASP A 203 -6.79 -0.82 11.62
C ASP A 203 -6.87 0.17 12.80
N PRO A 204 -8.03 0.32 13.47
CA PRO A 204 -8.17 1.22 14.61
C PRO A 204 -7.16 0.93 15.73
N LYS A 205 -6.86 -0.35 15.98
CA LYS A 205 -5.88 -0.75 17.00
C LYS A 205 -4.47 -0.24 16.68
N TRP A 206 -4.12 -0.14 15.42
CA TRP A 206 -2.84 0.43 14.99
C TRP A 206 -2.84 1.95 15.15
N ARG A 207 -3.90 2.64 14.76
CA ARG A 207 -4.05 4.09 14.95
C ARG A 207 -3.85 4.50 16.40
N ASP A 208 -4.47 3.78 17.31
CA ASP A 208 -4.37 4.06 18.75
C ASP A 208 -2.94 3.88 19.28
N GLN A 209 -2.20 2.89 18.78
CA GLN A 209 -0.80 2.68 19.15
C GLN A 209 0.10 3.81 18.65
N VAL A 210 -0.09 4.27 17.41
CA VAL A 210 0.71 5.38 16.83
C VAL A 210 0.44 6.69 17.57
N HIS A 211 -0.79 6.98 17.94
CA HIS A 211 -1.13 8.15 18.75
C HIS A 211 -0.44 8.11 20.13
N THR A 212 -0.34 6.94 20.76
CA THR A 212 0.35 6.76 22.03
C THR A 212 1.86 6.97 21.90
N ILE A 213 2.48 6.48 20.81
CA ILE A 213 3.90 6.65 20.53
C ILE A 213 4.22 8.10 20.12
N ALA A 214 3.39 8.73 19.28
CA ALA A 214 3.59 10.11 18.83
C ALA A 214 3.46 11.11 19.97
N SER A 215 2.58 10.87 20.95
CA SER A 215 2.46 11.70 22.14
C SER A 215 3.67 11.61 23.06
N SER A 216 4.43 10.51 23.01
CA SER A 216 5.68 10.32 23.75
C SER A 216 6.94 10.73 22.98
N ALA A 217 6.87 10.88 21.66
CA ALA A 217 8.00 11.18 20.76
C ALA A 217 7.89 12.57 20.10
N SER A 218 7.53 13.59 20.88
CA SER A 218 7.49 14.98 20.40
C SER A 218 8.90 15.53 20.17
N SER A 219 9.71 14.97 19.32
CA SER A 219 10.92 15.58 18.74
C SER A 219 11.62 14.74 17.67
N ALA A 220 10.91 14.10 16.76
CA ALA A 220 11.57 13.55 15.57
C ALA A 220 11.62 14.67 14.52
N LYS A 221 12.80 15.32 14.42
CA LYS A 221 13.16 16.25 13.35
C LYS A 221 12.92 15.55 12.02
N ALA A 222 11.97 16.02 11.22
CA ALA A 222 11.76 15.53 9.87
C ALA A 222 13.10 15.61 9.12
N THR A 223 13.68 14.47 8.82
CA THR A 223 14.88 14.38 7.98
C THR A 223 14.43 14.73 6.58
N VAL A 224 14.68 15.95 6.15
CA VAL A 224 14.56 16.32 4.75
C VAL A 224 15.56 15.44 4.00
N ILE A 225 15.04 14.47 3.25
CA ILE A 225 15.86 13.66 2.35
C ILE A 225 16.27 14.58 1.21
N SER A 226 17.43 15.21 1.33
CA SER A 226 18.05 15.97 0.25
C SER A 226 18.63 14.96 -0.76
N GLY A 227 17.75 14.33 -1.54
CA GLY A 227 18.14 13.47 -2.64
C GLY A 227 18.29 14.29 -3.93
N THR A 228 19.11 13.80 -4.85
CA THR A 228 19.14 14.36 -6.22
C THR A 228 17.81 14.04 -6.93
N PRO A 229 17.40 14.83 -7.96
CA PRO A 229 16.21 14.50 -8.76
C PRO A 229 16.22 13.08 -9.30
N GLY A 230 17.36 12.57 -9.79
CA GLY A 230 17.51 11.20 -10.25
C GLY A 230 17.32 10.16 -9.15
N GLN A 231 17.70 10.43 -7.89
CA GLN A 231 17.41 9.56 -6.76
C GLN A 231 15.91 9.50 -6.47
N ALA A 232 15.25 10.64 -6.44
CA ALA A 232 13.81 10.71 -6.20
C ALA A 232 13.04 9.96 -7.30
N LEU A 233 13.44 10.14 -8.57
CA LEU A 233 12.87 9.43 -9.71
C LEU A 233 13.09 7.92 -9.60
N PHE A 234 14.33 7.48 -9.27
CA PHE A 234 14.64 6.06 -9.08
C PHE A 234 13.74 5.43 -8.02
N ILE A 235 13.63 6.04 -6.85
CA ILE A 235 12.79 5.53 -5.75
C ILE A 235 11.32 5.45 -6.18
N LYS A 236 10.84 6.47 -6.88
CA LYS A 236 9.43 6.56 -7.27
C LYS A 236 9.06 5.56 -8.38
N ALA A 237 9.92 5.36 -9.37
CA ALA A 237 9.55 4.69 -10.63
C ALA A 237 10.38 3.45 -10.96
N CYS A 238 11.55 3.25 -10.37
CA CYS A 238 12.47 2.19 -10.76
C CYS A 238 12.71 1.15 -9.66
N ALA A 239 12.76 1.56 -8.39
CA ALA A 239 13.17 0.73 -7.26
C ALA A 239 12.24 -0.47 -7.01
N ALA A 240 10.98 -0.40 -7.42
CA ALA A 240 10.04 -1.51 -7.28
C ALA A 240 10.41 -2.73 -8.15
N CYS A 241 11.13 -2.49 -9.27
CA CYS A 241 11.53 -3.55 -10.21
C CYS A 241 13.04 -3.76 -10.24
N HIS A 242 13.84 -2.76 -9.89
CA HIS A 242 15.29 -2.75 -10.04
C HIS A 242 16.00 -2.48 -8.72
N THR A 243 17.15 -3.12 -8.54
CA THR A 243 18.12 -2.79 -7.49
C THR A 243 19.36 -2.13 -8.07
N ILE A 244 20.23 -1.63 -7.21
CA ILE A 244 21.57 -1.20 -7.58
C ILE A 244 22.56 -1.90 -6.64
N GLY A 245 23.12 -3.02 -7.07
CA GLY A 245 24.12 -3.81 -6.35
C GLY A 245 23.54 -4.78 -5.31
N GLN A 246 22.26 -5.13 -5.41
CA GLN A 246 21.61 -6.10 -4.51
C GLN A 246 21.06 -7.32 -5.27
N GLY A 247 21.44 -7.47 -6.55
CA GLY A 247 20.94 -8.53 -7.42
C GLY A 247 19.64 -8.18 -8.15
N ALA A 248 19.23 -9.07 -9.06
CA ALA A 248 17.98 -8.88 -9.82
C ALA A 248 16.75 -9.04 -8.92
N LEU A 249 15.76 -8.19 -9.15
CA LEU A 249 14.46 -8.25 -8.48
C LEU A 249 13.40 -8.76 -9.49
N VAL A 250 12.51 -7.92 -9.96
CA VAL A 250 11.60 -8.17 -11.08
C VAL A 250 12.34 -7.95 -12.40
N GLY A 251 13.15 -6.91 -12.45
CA GLY A 251 14.07 -6.58 -13.53
C GLY A 251 15.53 -6.75 -13.12
N PRO A 252 16.48 -6.43 -14.03
CA PRO A 252 17.92 -6.55 -13.78
C PRO A 252 18.40 -5.61 -12.67
N ASP A 253 19.48 -6.02 -12.01
CA ASP A 253 20.29 -5.13 -11.19
C ASP A 253 20.98 -4.09 -12.08
N LEU A 254 20.87 -2.81 -11.72
CA LEU A 254 21.36 -1.70 -12.49
C LEU A 254 22.78 -1.26 -12.12
N ALA A 255 23.44 -1.89 -11.12
CA ALA A 255 24.85 -1.62 -10.86
C ALA A 255 25.68 -1.94 -12.10
N GLY A 256 26.55 -1.00 -12.52
CA GLY A 256 27.37 -1.15 -13.72
C GLY A 256 26.58 -1.15 -15.05
N ALA A 257 25.36 -0.68 -15.08
CA ALA A 257 24.59 -0.62 -16.31
C ALA A 257 25.20 0.33 -17.35
N LEU A 258 25.80 1.42 -16.89
CA LEU A 258 26.47 2.40 -17.76
C LEU A 258 27.79 1.88 -18.33
N GLU A 259 28.42 0.91 -17.69
CA GLU A 259 29.62 0.23 -18.19
C GLU A 259 29.30 -0.88 -19.19
N ARG A 260 28.10 -1.49 -19.06
CA ARG A 260 27.66 -2.60 -19.91
C ARG A 260 26.90 -2.17 -21.16
N ARG A 261 26.48 -0.92 -21.23
CA ARG A 261 25.62 -0.40 -22.29
C ARG A 261 26.05 0.99 -22.72
N GLU A 262 25.99 1.22 -24.03
CA GLU A 262 26.22 2.55 -24.58
C GLU A 262 25.22 3.57 -24.03
N ARG A 263 25.71 4.76 -23.68
CA ARG A 263 24.89 5.80 -23.02
C ARG A 263 23.70 6.21 -23.87
N ASP A 264 23.89 6.34 -25.20
CA ASP A 264 22.80 6.75 -26.10
C ASP A 264 21.76 5.64 -26.25
N TRP A 265 22.17 4.36 -26.21
CA TRP A 265 21.24 3.24 -26.15
C TRP A 265 20.41 3.30 -24.87
N LEU A 266 21.04 3.53 -23.71
CA LEU A 266 20.34 3.67 -22.42
C LEU A 266 19.35 4.81 -22.44
N LYS A 267 19.71 5.97 -22.98
CA LYS A 267 18.80 7.11 -23.12
C LYS A 267 17.56 6.75 -23.94
N HIS A 268 17.79 6.15 -25.08
CA HIS A 268 16.69 5.74 -25.96
C HIS A 268 15.79 4.71 -25.30
N PHE A 269 16.39 3.69 -24.68
CA PHE A 269 15.64 2.64 -23.98
C PHE A 269 14.85 3.17 -22.77
N LEU A 270 15.36 4.15 -22.03
CA LEU A 270 14.64 4.77 -20.93
C LEU A 270 13.47 5.64 -21.39
N MET A 271 13.58 6.29 -22.56
CA MET A 271 12.51 7.15 -23.10
C MET A 271 11.44 6.38 -23.86
N ALA A 272 11.82 5.35 -24.62
CA ALA A 272 10.93 4.64 -25.52
C ALA A 272 11.24 3.13 -25.60
N PRO A 273 11.13 2.39 -24.49
CA PRO A 273 11.45 0.95 -24.44
C PRO A 273 10.52 0.12 -25.31
N ASP A 274 9.28 0.52 -25.45
CA ASP A 274 8.26 -0.09 -26.29
C ASP A 274 8.59 0.07 -27.78
N GLU A 275 9.05 1.23 -28.22
CA GLU A 275 9.47 1.46 -29.60
C GLU A 275 10.69 0.62 -29.96
N MET A 276 11.68 0.50 -29.06
CA MET A 276 12.86 -0.32 -29.28
C MET A 276 12.51 -1.82 -29.38
N ARG A 277 11.57 -2.30 -28.57
CA ARG A 277 11.04 -3.67 -28.70
C ARG A 277 10.31 -3.87 -30.02
N ALA A 278 9.46 -2.94 -30.40
CA ALA A 278 8.74 -2.99 -31.68
C ALA A 278 9.71 -2.99 -32.88
N ALA A 279 10.81 -2.25 -32.78
CA ALA A 279 11.89 -2.23 -33.78
C ALA A 279 12.80 -3.48 -33.70
N LYS A 280 12.52 -4.43 -32.79
CA LYS A 280 13.32 -5.65 -32.56
C LYS A 280 14.78 -5.36 -32.23
N ASP A 281 15.04 -4.31 -31.42
CA ASP A 281 16.39 -4.05 -30.92
C ASP A 281 16.93 -5.31 -30.22
N PRO A 282 18.11 -5.81 -30.60
CA PRO A 282 18.61 -7.10 -30.10
C PRO A 282 18.78 -7.15 -28.59
N ILE A 283 19.14 -6.02 -27.97
CA ILE A 283 19.35 -5.94 -26.52
C ILE A 283 18.00 -5.90 -25.79
N ALA A 284 17.04 -5.15 -26.31
CA ALA A 284 15.70 -5.07 -25.76
C ALA A 284 14.99 -6.43 -25.81
N VAL A 285 15.10 -7.14 -26.93
CA VAL A 285 14.55 -8.51 -27.10
C VAL A 285 15.22 -9.49 -26.14
N ALA A 286 16.55 -9.46 -26.02
CA ALA A 286 17.27 -10.34 -25.09
C ALA A 286 16.91 -10.07 -23.62
N LEU A 287 16.55 -8.83 -23.26
CA LEU A 287 16.06 -8.51 -21.92
C LEU A 287 14.68 -9.12 -21.69
N ASP A 288 13.75 -9.03 -22.63
CA ASP A 288 12.41 -9.64 -22.53
C ASP A 288 12.51 -11.19 -22.43
N GLU A 289 13.42 -11.82 -23.15
CA GLU A 289 13.67 -13.26 -23.05
C GLU A 289 14.23 -13.65 -21.68
N LYS A 290 15.12 -12.82 -21.12
CA LYS A 290 15.74 -13.08 -19.82
C LYS A 290 14.79 -12.83 -18.64
N TYR A 291 13.83 -11.93 -18.80
CA TYR A 291 12.83 -11.59 -17.77
C TYR A 291 11.41 -11.82 -18.33
N PRO A 292 11.01 -13.07 -18.54
CA PRO A 292 9.75 -13.40 -19.20
C PRO A 292 8.55 -12.91 -18.38
N GLY A 293 7.56 -12.36 -19.09
CA GLY A 293 6.33 -11.83 -18.47
C GLY A 293 6.46 -10.43 -17.87
N VAL A 294 7.65 -9.81 -17.99
CA VAL A 294 7.88 -8.44 -17.54
C VAL A 294 8.63 -7.67 -18.61
N SER A 295 8.02 -6.64 -19.12
CA SER A 295 8.70 -5.68 -19.98
C SER A 295 8.84 -4.35 -19.28
N MET A 296 9.96 -3.67 -19.51
CA MET A 296 10.14 -2.32 -18.96
C MET A 296 9.07 -1.39 -19.55
N PRO A 297 8.25 -0.74 -18.71
CA PRO A 297 7.19 0.14 -19.19
C PRO A 297 7.77 1.45 -19.76
N ASN A 298 7.05 2.06 -20.69
CA ASN A 298 7.31 3.44 -21.10
C ASN A 298 6.78 4.38 -20.00
N LEU A 299 7.69 5.06 -19.32
CA LEU A 299 7.38 5.96 -18.19
C LEU A 299 7.19 7.42 -18.63
N GLY A 300 7.30 7.72 -19.92
CA GLY A 300 7.19 9.07 -20.45
C GLY A 300 8.27 10.02 -19.92
N LEU A 301 9.49 9.52 -19.69
CA LEU A 301 10.60 10.29 -19.14
C LEU A 301 11.07 11.35 -20.15
N SER A 302 11.28 12.56 -19.66
CA SER A 302 11.93 13.61 -20.45
C SER A 302 13.45 13.38 -20.52
N THR A 303 14.10 14.06 -21.45
CA THR A 303 15.58 14.02 -21.55
C THR A 303 16.27 14.44 -20.25
N VAL A 304 15.69 15.41 -19.51
CA VAL A 304 16.22 15.85 -18.23
C VAL A 304 16.10 14.76 -17.17
N ASP A 305 14.93 14.09 -17.09
CA ASP A 305 14.71 12.97 -16.18
C ASP A 305 15.72 11.84 -16.42
N VAL A 306 15.98 11.53 -17.69
CA VAL A 306 16.92 10.48 -18.07
C VAL A 306 18.35 10.84 -17.70
N GLU A 307 18.79 12.08 -17.93
CA GLU A 307 20.13 12.53 -17.54
C GLU A 307 20.32 12.49 -16.01
N ASP A 308 19.34 12.96 -15.24
CA ASP A 308 19.35 12.91 -13.79
C ASP A 308 19.40 11.47 -13.26
N LEU A 309 18.61 10.57 -13.87
CA LEU A 309 18.59 9.17 -13.53
C LEU A 309 19.95 8.49 -13.81
N LEU A 310 20.51 8.70 -15.00
CA LEU A 310 21.82 8.15 -15.38
C LEU A 310 22.93 8.67 -14.47
N ALA A 311 22.90 9.95 -14.09
CA ALA A 311 23.85 10.51 -13.13
C ALA A 311 23.73 9.85 -11.74
N TYR A 312 22.51 9.62 -11.28
CA TYR A 312 22.27 8.91 -10.02
C TYR A 312 22.76 7.45 -10.07
N LEU A 313 22.45 6.72 -11.15
CA LEU A 313 22.88 5.33 -11.35
C LEU A 313 24.42 5.22 -11.37
N ALA A 314 25.12 6.14 -12.06
CA ALA A 314 26.58 6.20 -12.07
C ALA A 314 27.13 6.39 -10.66
N ALA A 315 26.64 7.41 -9.94
CA ALA A 315 27.11 7.72 -8.60
C ALA A 315 26.83 6.60 -7.59
N LYS A 316 25.70 5.91 -7.74
CA LYS A 316 25.34 4.79 -6.86
C LYS A 316 26.15 3.53 -7.18
N SER A 317 26.33 3.20 -8.47
CA SER A 317 27.14 2.06 -8.91
C SER A 317 28.60 2.16 -8.43
N ALA A 318 29.19 3.34 -8.51
CA ALA A 318 30.55 3.59 -8.04
C ALA A 318 30.74 3.33 -6.53
N ARG A 319 29.67 3.46 -5.73
CA ARG A 319 29.70 3.17 -4.28
C ARG A 319 29.51 1.70 -3.95
N VAL A 320 28.91 0.94 -4.86
CA VAL A 320 28.62 -0.48 -4.68
C VAL A 320 29.72 -1.36 -5.25
N ALA A 321 30.48 -0.85 -6.24
CA ALA A 321 31.66 -1.54 -6.75
C ALA A 321 32.63 -1.80 -5.59
N PRO A 322 33.23 -3.03 -5.46
CA PRO A 322 34.21 -3.25 -4.44
C PRO A 322 35.33 -2.24 -4.65
N GLN A 323 35.60 -1.43 -3.64
CA GLN A 323 36.76 -0.55 -3.65
C GLN A 323 37.97 -1.48 -3.66
N SER A 324 38.61 -1.63 -4.81
CA SER A 324 39.96 -2.20 -4.91
C SER A 324 40.87 -1.28 -4.10
N GLY A 325 41.11 -1.66 -2.84
CA GLY A 325 42.08 -0.97 -2.00
C GLY A 325 43.44 -0.94 -2.67
N PRO A 326 44.31 0.04 -2.35
CA PRO A 326 45.66 0.09 -2.89
C PRO A 326 46.35 -1.23 -2.57
N GLN A 327 46.78 -1.94 -3.62
CA GLN A 327 47.69 -3.06 -3.47
C GLN A 327 49.02 -2.47 -2.97
N ASP A 328 49.25 -2.59 -1.66
CA ASP A 328 50.57 -2.37 -1.09
C ASP A 328 51.55 -3.36 -1.72
N HIS A 329 52.24 -2.92 -2.73
CA HIS A 329 53.48 -3.57 -3.18
C HIS A 329 54.54 -3.39 -2.10
N ALA A 330 54.47 -4.19 -1.03
CA ALA A 330 55.56 -4.37 -0.13
C ALA A 330 56.64 -5.13 -0.88
N SER A 331 57.60 -4.41 -1.40
CA SER A 331 58.86 -4.92 -1.91
C SER A 331 59.63 -5.59 -0.79
N SER A 332 59.61 -6.91 -0.77
CA SER A 332 60.52 -7.71 0.04
C SER A 332 61.89 -7.71 -0.59
N SER A 333 62.77 -6.85 -0.13
CA SER A 333 64.23 -7.00 -0.32
C SER A 333 64.79 -7.99 0.72
N ALA A 334 64.91 -9.24 0.33
CA ALA A 334 65.65 -10.22 1.11
C ALA A 334 67.15 -10.07 0.83
N THR A 335 67.86 -9.56 1.79
CA THR A 335 69.34 -9.58 1.81
C THR A 335 69.81 -10.96 2.22
N ALA A 336 70.49 -11.62 1.31
CA ALA A 336 71.27 -12.81 1.61
C ALA A 336 72.51 -12.41 2.39
N THR A 337 72.83 -13.09 3.49
CA THR A 337 74.20 -13.16 4.01
C THR A 337 74.49 -14.57 4.45
N ALA A 338 75.62 -15.05 3.89
CA ALA A 338 76.24 -16.35 4.14
C ALA A 338 76.84 -16.48 5.55
N ARG A 339 76.73 -17.64 6.11
CA ARG A 339 77.80 -18.49 6.60
C ARG A 339 77.28 -19.80 7.14
#